data_fba5c53131eb556aa68de629e05940dd
#
_entry.id   fba5c53131eb556aa68de629e05940dd
#
_cell.length_a   1.000
_cell.length_b   1.000
_cell.length_c   1.000
_cell.angle_alpha   90.00
_cell.angle_beta   90.00
_cell.angle_gamma   90.00
#
_symmetry.space_group_name_H-M   'P 1'
#
loop_
_entity.id
_entity.type
_entity.pdbx_description
1 polymer ?
#
loop_
_entity_poly.entity_id
_entity_poly.type
_entity_poly.pdbx_seq_one_letter_code
_entity_poly.pdbx_strand_id
1 'polypeptide(L)'
;MTAKSVGNFSIWLVIAVLSVGVGGYALYLTATGFEHLGLRNPMLDPWGLRVHIAASGVAMLVGAFQFFKPLRQKAPTVHRWTGYIYVAACTVGGLAGGTIAFFTTAGPIAGWGFFLLAVFWVPFTLLALASALRKDFAAHERWMIRSFALTFGAVTLRIYLPIAIIQNHGDLPLDAYRAIAWLAWVPNLIVAELFIASLPRLKRRKAAPAPAGV
;
A
#
# COMPACT_ATOMS: atom_id res chain seq x y z
N MET A 1 -15.33 -15.34 21.88
CA MET A 1 -14.53 -14.26 21.26
C MET A 1 -14.50 -13.08 22.21
N THR A 2 -13.35 -12.52 22.54
CA THR A 2 -13.27 -11.33 23.40
C THR A 2 -13.62 -10.08 22.59
N ALA A 3 -14.15 -9.01 23.23
CA ALA A 3 -14.48 -7.74 22.55
C ALA A 3 -13.29 -7.19 21.72
N LYS A 4 -12.07 -7.34 22.23
CA LYS A 4 -10.82 -6.97 21.53
C LYS A 4 -10.59 -7.78 20.25
N SER A 5 -10.97 -9.06 20.24
CA SER A 5 -10.85 -9.93 19.06
C SER A 5 -11.88 -9.56 17.98
N VAL A 6 -13.08 -9.18 18.39
CA VAL A 6 -14.15 -8.74 17.47
C VAL A 6 -13.78 -7.40 16.86
N GLY A 7 -13.29 -6.43 17.66
CA GLY A 7 -12.87 -5.12 17.14
C GLY A 7 -11.75 -5.23 16.11
N ASN A 8 -10.74 -6.05 16.36
CA ASN A 8 -9.65 -6.26 15.42
C ASN A 8 -10.11 -6.92 14.11
N PHE A 9 -11.07 -7.84 14.17
CA PHE A 9 -11.63 -8.48 12.99
C PHE A 9 -12.47 -7.49 12.16
N SER A 10 -13.28 -6.67 12.80
CA SER A 10 -14.11 -5.67 12.11
C SER A 10 -13.26 -4.63 11.37
N ILE A 11 -12.21 -4.11 12.00
CA ILE A 11 -11.27 -3.19 11.36
C ILE A 11 -10.60 -3.84 10.16
N TRP A 12 -10.10 -5.09 10.33
CA TRP A 12 -9.51 -5.82 9.22
C TRP A 12 -10.50 -6.03 8.08
N LEU A 13 -11.77 -6.37 8.37
CA LEU A 13 -12.80 -6.58 7.38
C LEU A 13 -13.07 -5.31 6.55
N VAL A 14 -13.18 -4.15 7.20
CA VAL A 14 -13.35 -2.87 6.51
C VAL A 14 -12.15 -2.59 5.59
N ILE A 15 -10.93 -2.77 6.07
CA ILE A 15 -9.71 -2.61 5.28
C ILE A 15 -9.73 -3.57 4.08
N ALA A 16 -10.09 -4.83 4.28
CA ALA A 16 -10.13 -5.83 3.22
C ALA A 16 -11.19 -5.50 2.17
N VAL A 17 -12.40 -5.12 2.57
CA VAL A 17 -13.48 -4.73 1.65
C VAL A 17 -13.08 -3.52 0.80
N LEU A 18 -12.54 -2.48 1.41
CA LEU A 18 -12.07 -1.29 0.70
C LEU A 18 -10.91 -1.63 -0.25
N SER A 19 -9.98 -2.47 0.19
CA SER A 19 -8.85 -2.90 -0.63
C SER A 19 -9.29 -3.74 -1.84
N VAL A 20 -10.22 -4.66 -1.64
CA VAL A 20 -10.79 -5.48 -2.72
C VAL A 20 -11.57 -4.61 -3.70
N GLY A 21 -12.39 -3.68 -3.20
CA GLY A 21 -13.14 -2.76 -4.04
C GLY A 21 -12.25 -1.89 -4.91
N VAL A 22 -11.25 -1.24 -4.31
CA VAL A 22 -10.30 -0.38 -5.04
C VAL A 22 -9.39 -1.18 -5.95
N GLY A 23 -8.88 -2.33 -5.50
CA GLY A 23 -8.04 -3.21 -6.32
C GLY A 23 -8.79 -3.80 -7.50
N GLY A 24 -10.02 -4.28 -7.29
CA GLY A 24 -10.90 -4.78 -8.35
C GLY A 24 -11.23 -3.70 -9.39
N TYR A 25 -11.57 -2.48 -8.93
CA TYR A 25 -11.79 -1.35 -9.81
C TYR A 25 -10.54 -0.97 -10.62
N ALA A 26 -9.35 -1.02 -10.01
CA ALA A 26 -8.10 -0.77 -10.72
C ALA A 26 -7.86 -1.80 -11.85
N LEU A 27 -8.12 -3.08 -11.60
CA LEU A 27 -8.01 -4.11 -12.64
C LEU A 27 -9.08 -3.97 -13.73
N TYR A 28 -10.30 -3.61 -13.35
CA TYR A 28 -11.35 -3.29 -14.32
C TYR A 28 -10.93 -2.15 -15.25
N LEU A 29 -10.40 -1.04 -14.72
CA LEU A 29 -9.88 0.08 -15.51
C LEU A 29 -8.73 -0.33 -16.44
N THR A 30 -7.86 -1.21 -15.96
CA THR A 30 -6.75 -1.70 -16.78
C THR A 30 -7.25 -2.51 -17.98
N ALA A 31 -8.32 -3.28 -17.80
CA ALA A 31 -8.91 -4.11 -18.84
C ALA A 31 -9.76 -3.32 -19.84
N THR A 32 -10.54 -2.32 -19.37
CA THR A 32 -11.51 -1.56 -20.18
C THR A 32 -10.94 -0.27 -20.76
N GLY A 33 -9.78 0.18 -20.28
CA GLY A 33 -9.17 1.47 -20.65
C GLY A 33 -9.61 2.62 -19.75
N PHE A 34 -8.98 3.77 -19.95
CA PHE A 34 -9.16 4.97 -19.10
C PHE A 34 -9.93 6.09 -19.81
N GLU A 35 -10.37 5.86 -21.03
CA GLU A 35 -10.96 6.88 -21.91
C GLU A 35 -12.21 7.53 -21.30
N HIS A 36 -13.01 6.73 -20.60
CA HIS A 36 -14.24 7.20 -19.94
C HIS A 36 -13.97 8.05 -18.68
N LEU A 37 -12.74 8.09 -18.19
CA LEU A 37 -12.35 8.94 -17.04
C LEU A 37 -11.89 10.34 -17.48
N GLY A 38 -11.90 10.66 -18.77
CA GLY A 38 -11.40 11.93 -19.29
C GLY A 38 -9.90 12.15 -19.07
N LEU A 39 -9.16 11.10 -18.71
CA LEU A 39 -7.71 11.16 -18.49
C LEU A 39 -6.95 11.22 -19.81
N ARG A 40 -7.21 12.26 -20.58
CA ARG A 40 -6.47 12.59 -21.80
C ARG A 40 -5.26 13.45 -21.47
N ASN A 41 -4.26 12.88 -20.81
CA ASN A 41 -2.95 13.53 -20.75
C ASN A 41 -2.03 12.89 -21.79
N PRO A 42 -1.72 13.56 -22.91
CA PRO A 42 -0.84 13.00 -23.95
C PRO A 42 0.61 12.83 -23.46
N MET A 43 0.97 13.44 -22.32
CA MET A 43 2.29 13.26 -21.69
C MET A 43 2.35 12.07 -20.73
N LEU A 44 1.22 11.51 -20.32
CA LEU A 44 1.21 10.27 -19.58
C LEU A 44 1.51 9.13 -20.55
N ASP A 45 2.65 8.47 -20.35
CA ASP A 45 2.91 7.20 -21.02
C ASP A 45 1.75 6.23 -20.72
N PRO A 46 0.93 5.87 -21.71
CA PRO A 46 -0.24 5.01 -21.49
C PRO A 46 0.17 3.64 -20.92
N TRP A 47 1.37 3.16 -21.20
CA TRP A 47 1.88 1.91 -20.67
C TRP A 47 2.32 2.04 -19.22
N GLY A 48 3.04 3.09 -18.86
CA GLY A 48 3.44 3.35 -17.46
C GLY A 48 2.25 3.47 -16.53
N LEU A 49 1.20 4.18 -16.95
CA LEU A 49 -0.04 4.30 -16.19
C LEU A 49 -0.77 2.96 -16.05
N ARG A 50 -0.89 2.19 -17.14
CA ARG A 50 -1.52 0.86 -17.13
C ARG A 50 -0.78 -0.10 -16.20
N VAL A 51 0.54 -0.16 -16.31
CA VAL A 51 1.40 -1.00 -15.46
C VAL A 51 1.25 -0.60 -14.00
N HIS A 52 1.31 0.71 -13.70
CA HIS A 52 1.10 1.21 -12.32
C HIS A 52 -0.25 0.77 -11.76
N ILE A 53 -1.35 1.01 -12.49
CA ILE A 53 -2.70 0.73 -12.00
C ILE A 53 -2.92 -0.78 -11.86
N ALA A 54 -2.48 -1.59 -12.84
CA ALA A 54 -2.62 -3.04 -12.78
C ALA A 54 -1.85 -3.63 -11.61
N ALA A 55 -0.57 -3.31 -11.48
CA ALA A 55 0.28 -3.82 -10.42
C ALA A 55 -0.20 -3.34 -9.04
N SER A 56 -0.56 -2.06 -8.90
CA SER A 56 -1.13 -1.54 -7.65
C SER A 56 -2.46 -2.19 -7.28
N GLY A 57 -3.31 -2.49 -8.29
CA GLY A 57 -4.54 -3.23 -8.09
C GLY A 57 -4.30 -4.64 -7.54
N VAL A 58 -3.33 -5.37 -8.11
CA VAL A 58 -2.91 -6.68 -7.59
C VAL A 58 -2.37 -6.56 -6.16
N ALA A 59 -1.50 -5.57 -5.89
CA ALA A 59 -0.99 -5.32 -4.54
C ALA A 59 -2.11 -5.07 -3.53
N MET A 60 -3.12 -4.27 -3.89
CA MET A 60 -4.31 -4.02 -3.06
C MET A 60 -5.09 -5.31 -2.77
N LEU A 61 -5.36 -6.12 -3.80
CA LEU A 61 -6.14 -7.35 -3.66
C LEU A 61 -5.47 -8.36 -2.72
N VAL A 62 -4.16 -8.57 -2.86
CA VAL A 62 -3.46 -9.58 -2.04
C VAL A 62 -2.95 -9.02 -0.72
N GLY A 63 -2.71 -7.70 -0.64
CA GLY A 63 -2.07 -7.05 0.49
C GLY A 63 -2.86 -7.13 1.79
N ALA A 64 -4.17 -6.88 1.75
CA ALA A 64 -5.04 -6.93 2.92
C ALA A 64 -5.06 -8.34 3.57
N PHE A 65 -4.96 -9.39 2.75
CA PHE A 65 -4.96 -10.77 3.23
C PHE A 65 -3.65 -11.18 3.88
N GLN A 66 -2.54 -10.44 3.66
CA GLN A 66 -1.27 -10.70 4.36
C GLN A 66 -1.40 -10.52 5.87
N PHE A 67 -2.33 -9.70 6.33
CA PHE A 67 -2.60 -9.46 7.75
C PHE A 67 -3.62 -10.43 8.34
N PHE A 68 -4.23 -11.30 7.53
CA PHE A 68 -5.22 -12.26 7.99
C PHE A 68 -4.56 -13.41 8.75
N LYS A 69 -4.64 -13.38 10.07
CA LYS A 69 -4.00 -14.34 10.96
C LYS A 69 -4.32 -15.81 10.64
N PRO A 70 -5.57 -16.21 10.32
CA PRO A 70 -5.88 -17.60 9.95
C PRO A 70 -5.14 -18.06 8.69
N LEU A 71 -4.98 -17.22 7.67
CA LEU A 71 -4.21 -17.55 6.47
C LEU A 71 -2.76 -17.85 6.81
N ARG A 72 -2.13 -16.96 7.59
CA ARG A 72 -0.74 -17.12 8.02
C ARG A 72 -0.51 -18.37 8.86
N GLN A 73 -1.48 -18.77 9.68
CA GLN A 73 -1.36 -19.90 10.59
C GLN A 73 -1.74 -21.25 9.95
N LYS A 74 -2.81 -21.29 9.15
CA LYS A 74 -3.36 -22.53 8.59
C LYS A 74 -2.85 -22.85 7.19
N ALA A 75 -2.43 -21.83 6.42
CA ALA A 75 -1.95 -21.96 5.06
C ALA A 75 -0.66 -21.13 4.83
N PRO A 76 0.45 -21.43 5.53
CA PRO A 76 1.68 -20.65 5.46
C PRO A 76 2.32 -20.62 4.07
N THR A 77 2.11 -21.65 3.26
CA THR A 77 2.58 -21.69 1.87
C THR A 77 1.82 -20.69 1.01
N VAL A 78 0.50 -20.60 1.15
CA VAL A 78 -0.33 -19.60 0.44
C VAL A 78 0.07 -18.19 0.86
N HIS A 79 0.24 -17.95 2.17
CA HIS A 79 0.71 -16.66 2.68
C HIS A 79 2.05 -16.25 2.06
N ARG A 80 3.01 -17.18 1.91
CA ARG A 80 4.31 -16.88 1.29
C ARG A 80 4.19 -16.55 -0.19
N TRP A 81 3.44 -17.35 -0.97
CA TRP A 81 3.28 -17.10 -2.40
C TRP A 81 2.53 -15.79 -2.68
N THR A 82 1.43 -15.53 -1.97
CA THR A 82 0.71 -14.26 -2.08
C THR A 82 1.56 -13.08 -1.59
N GLY A 83 2.44 -13.32 -0.62
CA GLY A 83 3.45 -12.33 -0.18
C GLY A 83 4.47 -11.99 -1.28
N TYR A 84 4.97 -12.97 -2.03
CA TYR A 84 5.85 -12.72 -3.18
C TYR A 84 5.12 -11.96 -4.29
N ILE A 85 3.87 -12.30 -4.58
CA ILE A 85 3.02 -11.56 -5.54
C ILE A 85 2.86 -10.11 -5.08
N TYR A 86 2.59 -9.90 -3.79
CA TYR A 86 2.50 -8.54 -3.21
C TYR A 86 3.77 -7.74 -3.42
N VAL A 87 4.94 -8.33 -3.09
CA VAL A 87 6.24 -7.64 -3.23
C VAL A 87 6.52 -7.30 -4.69
N ALA A 88 6.32 -8.23 -5.61
CA ALA A 88 6.50 -8.00 -7.04
C ALA A 88 5.57 -6.89 -7.55
N ALA A 89 4.30 -6.94 -7.17
CA ALA A 89 3.30 -5.97 -7.55
C ALA A 89 3.61 -4.56 -6.99
N CYS A 90 4.00 -4.44 -5.72
CA CYS A 90 4.43 -3.17 -5.13
C CYS A 90 5.68 -2.61 -5.81
N THR A 91 6.64 -3.47 -6.14
CA THR A 91 7.89 -3.04 -6.80
C THR A 91 7.60 -2.51 -8.21
N VAL A 92 6.89 -3.29 -9.03
CA VAL A 92 6.53 -2.88 -10.40
C VAL A 92 5.62 -1.65 -10.38
N GLY A 93 4.57 -1.68 -9.56
CA GLY A 93 3.64 -0.57 -9.44
C GLY A 93 4.30 0.71 -8.89
N GLY A 94 5.19 0.57 -7.92
CA GLY A 94 5.92 1.69 -7.34
C GLY A 94 6.92 2.32 -8.30
N LEU A 95 7.69 1.52 -9.03
CA LEU A 95 8.62 2.03 -10.05
C LEU A 95 7.87 2.74 -11.18
N ALA A 96 6.81 2.12 -11.73
CA ALA A 96 5.98 2.76 -12.74
C ALA A 96 5.29 4.03 -12.20
N GLY A 97 4.75 4.00 -10.98
CA GLY A 97 4.15 5.17 -10.33
C GLY A 97 5.14 6.31 -10.11
N GLY A 98 6.37 6.00 -9.70
CA GLY A 98 7.44 6.99 -9.54
C GLY A 98 7.81 7.68 -10.85
N THR A 99 7.87 6.94 -11.97
CA THR A 99 8.15 7.54 -13.27
C THR A 99 7.01 8.45 -13.74
N ILE A 100 5.76 8.00 -13.67
CA ILE A 100 4.61 8.82 -14.10
C ILE A 100 4.32 10.02 -13.21
N ALA A 101 4.81 10.03 -11.97
CA ALA A 101 4.63 11.16 -11.05
C ALA A 101 5.17 12.49 -11.62
N PHE A 102 6.21 12.44 -12.44
CA PHE A 102 6.78 13.63 -13.08
C PHE A 102 5.97 14.18 -14.25
N PHE A 103 5.02 13.39 -14.77
CA PHE A 103 4.13 13.79 -15.88
C PHE A 103 2.77 14.28 -15.40
N THR A 104 2.59 14.51 -14.12
CA THR A 104 1.32 15.05 -13.59
C THR A 104 1.10 16.49 -14.06
N THR A 105 -0.10 16.78 -14.57
CA THR A 105 -0.51 18.14 -14.95
C THR A 105 -0.77 19.04 -13.74
N ALA A 106 -0.80 18.49 -12.53
CA ALA A 106 -1.01 19.26 -11.29
C ALA A 106 0.26 19.99 -10.80
N GLY A 107 1.36 19.85 -11.52
CA GLY A 107 2.62 20.53 -11.24
C GLY A 107 3.49 19.87 -10.18
N PRO A 108 4.64 20.50 -9.84
CA PRO A 108 5.69 19.88 -9.04
C PRO A 108 5.24 19.42 -7.65
N ILE A 109 4.35 20.15 -7.00
CA ILE A 109 3.88 19.84 -5.65
C ILE A 109 3.23 18.45 -5.63
N ALA A 110 2.33 18.18 -6.57
CA ALA A 110 1.68 16.86 -6.68
C ALA A 110 2.68 15.80 -7.15
N GLY A 111 3.55 16.14 -8.11
CA GLY A 111 4.59 15.25 -8.63
C GLY A 111 5.49 14.73 -7.51
N TRP A 112 6.02 15.61 -6.68
CA TRP A 112 6.84 15.23 -5.52
C TRP A 112 6.06 14.40 -4.50
N GLY A 113 4.78 14.71 -4.26
CA GLY A 113 3.93 13.91 -3.37
C GLY A 113 3.84 12.46 -3.82
N PHE A 114 3.53 12.20 -5.08
CA PHE A 114 3.44 10.84 -5.62
C PHE A 114 4.81 10.18 -5.81
N PHE A 115 5.84 10.93 -6.17
CA PHE A 115 7.20 10.39 -6.29
C PHE A 115 7.73 9.90 -4.94
N LEU A 116 7.61 10.70 -3.89
CA LEU A 116 8.06 10.31 -2.55
C LEU A 116 7.25 9.12 -2.00
N LEU A 117 5.95 9.02 -2.32
CA LEU A 117 5.19 7.82 -2.04
C LEU A 117 5.88 6.58 -2.62
N ALA A 118 6.30 6.62 -3.89
CA ALA A 118 6.99 5.49 -4.54
C ALA A 118 8.37 5.22 -3.90
N VAL A 119 9.12 6.28 -3.56
CA VAL A 119 10.43 6.21 -2.90
C VAL A 119 10.36 5.54 -1.53
N PHE A 120 9.28 5.69 -0.78
CA PHE A 120 9.08 4.97 0.47
C PHE A 120 8.45 3.60 0.27
N TRP A 121 7.51 3.47 -0.65
CA TRP A 121 6.74 2.26 -0.84
C TRP A 121 7.60 1.07 -1.28
N VAL A 122 8.42 1.26 -2.30
CA VAL A 122 9.28 0.18 -2.82
C VAL A 122 10.31 -0.28 -1.78
N PRO A 123 11.13 0.59 -1.16
CA PRO A 123 12.07 0.14 -0.15
C PRO A 123 11.42 -0.50 1.09
N PHE A 124 10.30 0.02 1.59
CA PHE A 124 9.63 -0.58 2.74
C PHE A 124 9.13 -1.99 2.44
N THR A 125 8.62 -2.20 1.23
CA THR A 125 8.20 -3.53 0.76
C THR A 125 9.38 -4.49 0.64
N LEU A 126 10.50 -4.05 0.08
CA LEU A 126 11.71 -4.87 -0.05
C LEU A 126 12.36 -5.17 1.31
N LEU A 127 12.35 -4.21 2.24
CA LEU A 127 12.81 -4.42 3.62
C LEU A 127 11.92 -5.42 4.38
N ALA A 128 10.62 -5.42 4.10
CA ALA A 128 9.72 -6.44 4.63
C ALA A 128 10.11 -7.83 4.15
N LEU A 129 10.34 -7.99 2.85
CA LEU A 129 10.79 -9.27 2.27
C LEU A 129 12.15 -9.68 2.85
N ALA A 130 13.12 -8.80 2.85
CA ALA A 130 14.46 -9.07 3.37
C ALA A 130 14.45 -9.52 4.83
N SER A 131 13.57 -8.90 5.65
CA SER A 131 13.39 -9.28 7.05
C SER A 131 12.77 -10.68 7.19
N ALA A 132 11.79 -11.02 6.34
CA ALA A 132 11.20 -12.37 6.31
C ALA A 132 12.24 -13.44 5.96
N LEU A 133 13.06 -13.18 4.92
CA LEU A 133 14.12 -14.11 4.49
C LEU A 133 15.18 -14.33 5.57
N ARG A 134 15.46 -13.28 6.38
CA ARG A 134 16.35 -13.37 7.56
C ARG A 134 15.67 -13.97 8.79
N LYS A 135 14.39 -14.38 8.68
CA LYS A 135 13.57 -14.89 9.79
C LYS A 135 13.38 -13.88 10.95
N ASP A 136 13.61 -12.59 10.70
CA ASP A 136 13.26 -11.51 11.62
C ASP A 136 11.79 -11.10 11.41
N PHE A 137 10.89 -11.92 11.93
CA PHE A 137 9.46 -11.72 11.75
C PHE A 137 8.93 -10.46 12.45
N ALA A 138 9.63 -9.96 13.47
CA ALA A 138 9.28 -8.72 14.13
C ALA A 138 9.58 -7.48 13.26
N ALA A 139 10.72 -7.48 12.58
CA ALA A 139 11.02 -6.45 11.59
C ALA A 139 10.12 -6.58 10.36
N HIS A 140 9.91 -7.82 9.87
CA HIS A 140 8.99 -8.11 8.77
C HIS A 140 7.60 -7.52 9.00
N GLU A 141 6.99 -7.77 10.17
CA GLU A 141 5.67 -7.24 10.51
C GLU A 141 5.63 -5.71 10.45
N ARG A 142 6.63 -5.04 11.03
CA ARG A 142 6.71 -3.56 11.03
C ARG A 142 6.88 -2.99 9.62
N TRP A 143 7.72 -3.59 8.79
CA TRP A 143 7.91 -3.16 7.41
C TRP A 143 6.67 -3.44 6.54
N MET A 144 5.99 -4.56 6.76
CA MET A 144 4.72 -4.86 6.10
C MET A 144 3.62 -3.85 6.44
N ILE A 145 3.52 -3.43 7.72
CA ILE A 145 2.56 -2.40 8.13
C ILE A 145 2.83 -1.08 7.38
N ARG A 146 4.09 -0.63 7.31
CA ARG A 146 4.48 0.56 6.55
C ARG A 146 4.16 0.44 5.07
N SER A 147 4.59 -0.66 4.46
CA SER A 147 4.33 -0.95 3.04
C SER A 147 2.83 -0.93 2.74
N PHE A 148 2.02 -1.59 3.55
CA PHE A 148 0.60 -1.66 3.31
C PHE A 148 -0.12 -0.32 3.60
N ALA A 149 0.33 0.47 4.56
CA ALA A 149 -0.18 1.81 4.80
C ALA A 149 -0.01 2.71 3.56
N LEU A 150 1.13 2.59 2.86
CA LEU A 150 1.38 3.29 1.61
C LEU A 150 0.53 2.72 0.46
N THR A 151 0.38 1.39 0.37
CA THR A 151 -0.54 0.74 -0.58
C THR A 151 -1.97 1.24 -0.36
N PHE A 152 -2.41 1.36 0.88
CA PHE A 152 -3.75 1.84 1.27
C PHE A 152 -3.97 3.32 0.91
N GLY A 153 -2.93 4.05 0.59
CA GLY A 153 -3.00 5.39 0.00
C GLY A 153 -3.90 5.47 -1.24
N ALA A 154 -4.00 4.38 -2.01
CA ALA A 154 -4.91 4.29 -3.14
C ALA A 154 -6.40 4.36 -2.71
N VAL A 155 -6.76 3.82 -1.54
CA VAL A 155 -8.10 3.94 -0.95
C VAL A 155 -8.33 5.37 -0.49
N THR A 156 -7.40 5.91 0.30
CA THR A 156 -7.50 7.26 0.87
C THR A 156 -7.64 8.31 -0.23
N LEU A 157 -6.86 8.18 -1.31
CA LEU A 157 -6.96 9.04 -2.50
C LEU A 157 -8.37 9.00 -3.10
N ARG A 158 -8.95 7.82 -3.24
CA ARG A 158 -10.30 7.64 -3.80
C ARG A 158 -11.43 8.08 -2.87
N ILE A 159 -11.14 8.29 -1.61
CA ILE A 159 -12.06 8.93 -0.66
C ILE A 159 -11.96 10.46 -0.78
N TYR A 160 -10.75 11.01 -0.82
CA TYR A 160 -10.56 12.46 -0.85
C TYR A 160 -10.97 13.11 -2.18
N LEU A 161 -10.72 12.44 -3.32
CA LEU A 161 -11.07 13.00 -4.62
C LEU A 161 -12.57 13.32 -4.76
N PRO A 162 -13.51 12.38 -4.53
CA PRO A 162 -14.93 12.69 -4.60
C PRO A 162 -15.36 13.75 -3.59
N ILE A 163 -14.81 13.75 -2.39
CA ILE A 163 -15.11 14.77 -1.37
C ILE A 163 -14.72 16.15 -1.88
N ALA A 164 -13.51 16.30 -2.45
CA ALA A 164 -13.06 17.58 -3.00
C ALA A 164 -13.93 18.03 -4.18
N ILE A 165 -14.32 17.13 -5.07
CA ILE A 165 -15.21 17.42 -6.20
C ILE A 165 -16.58 17.88 -5.71
N ILE A 166 -17.18 17.18 -4.75
CA ILE A 166 -18.51 17.54 -4.21
C ILE A 166 -18.47 18.92 -3.52
N GLN A 167 -17.42 19.18 -2.73
CA GLN A 167 -17.26 20.46 -2.02
C GLN A 167 -17.04 21.65 -2.96
N ASN A 168 -16.58 21.39 -4.17
CA ASN A 168 -16.32 22.42 -5.18
C ASN A 168 -17.30 22.35 -6.37
N HIS A 169 -18.54 21.95 -6.12
CA HIS A 169 -19.65 21.99 -7.08
C HIS A 169 -19.41 21.21 -8.39
N GLY A 170 -18.64 20.15 -8.31
CA GLY A 170 -18.35 19.28 -9.46
C GLY A 170 -16.94 19.45 -10.05
N ASP A 171 -16.21 20.47 -9.65
CA ASP A 171 -14.84 20.69 -10.09
C ASP A 171 -13.81 20.13 -9.11
N LEU A 172 -12.64 19.76 -9.60
CA LEU A 172 -11.50 19.42 -8.78
C LEU A 172 -10.46 20.54 -8.82
N PRO A 173 -10.41 21.40 -7.79
CA PRO A 173 -9.43 22.47 -7.74
C PRO A 173 -8.01 21.93 -7.73
N LEU A 174 -7.12 22.60 -8.47
CA LEU A 174 -5.73 22.17 -8.60
C LEU A 174 -5.00 22.08 -7.25
N ASP A 175 -5.26 23.04 -6.36
CA ASP A 175 -4.66 23.06 -5.02
C ASP A 175 -5.20 21.96 -4.14
N ALA A 176 -6.49 21.59 -4.26
CA ALA A 176 -7.05 20.43 -3.59
C ALA A 176 -6.36 19.14 -4.06
N TYR A 177 -6.16 18.96 -5.37
CA TYR A 177 -5.45 17.80 -5.89
C TYR A 177 -3.99 17.73 -5.43
N ARG A 178 -3.30 18.89 -5.39
CA ARG A 178 -1.93 19.00 -4.84
C ARG A 178 -1.86 18.59 -3.38
N ALA A 179 -2.82 19.01 -2.56
CA ALA A 179 -2.92 18.60 -1.17
C ALA A 179 -3.21 17.08 -1.04
N ILE A 180 -4.14 16.56 -1.85
CA ILE A 180 -4.52 15.15 -1.86
C ILE A 180 -3.34 14.25 -2.23
N ALA A 181 -2.43 14.68 -3.10
CA ALA A 181 -1.24 13.92 -3.44
C ALA A 181 -0.35 13.58 -2.23
N TRP A 182 -0.43 14.37 -1.16
CA TRP A 182 0.26 14.13 0.11
C TRP A 182 -0.66 13.49 1.15
N LEU A 183 -1.88 14.00 1.28
CA LEU A 183 -2.85 13.51 2.26
C LEU A 183 -3.28 12.06 2.00
N ALA A 184 -3.14 11.59 0.78
CA ALA A 184 -3.46 10.21 0.44
C ALA A 184 -2.59 9.17 1.18
N TRP A 185 -1.36 9.49 1.54
CA TRP A 185 -0.44 8.51 2.11
C TRP A 185 0.26 8.96 3.40
N VAL A 186 0.55 10.25 3.59
CA VAL A 186 1.26 10.75 4.78
C VAL A 186 0.49 10.43 6.08
N PRO A 187 -0.81 10.73 6.19
CA PRO A 187 -1.58 10.35 7.39
C PRO A 187 -1.61 8.84 7.61
N ASN A 188 -1.72 8.04 6.55
CA ASN A 188 -1.70 6.58 6.67
C ASN A 188 -0.38 6.09 7.27
N LEU A 189 0.74 6.67 6.84
CA LEU A 189 2.05 6.31 7.37
C LEU A 189 2.20 6.76 8.84
N ILE A 190 1.71 7.95 9.20
CA ILE A 190 1.70 8.42 10.59
C ILE A 190 0.90 7.45 11.47
N VAL A 191 -0.30 7.05 11.05
CA VAL A 191 -1.12 6.08 11.77
C VAL A 191 -0.40 4.74 11.89
N ALA A 192 0.28 4.28 10.83
CA ALA A 192 1.09 3.07 10.86
C ALA A 192 2.24 3.17 11.89
N GLU A 193 2.96 4.30 11.96
CA GLU A 193 4.03 4.49 12.95
C GLU A 193 3.51 4.51 14.39
N LEU A 194 2.38 5.19 14.64
CA LEU A 194 1.73 5.18 15.94
C LEU A 194 1.30 3.76 16.34
N PHE A 195 0.75 3.01 15.39
CA PHE A 195 0.40 1.61 15.63
C PHE A 195 1.64 0.75 15.92
N ILE A 196 2.72 0.89 15.14
CA ILE A 196 3.98 0.17 15.35
C ILE A 196 4.58 0.50 16.72
N ALA A 197 4.50 1.76 17.15
CA ALA A 197 4.98 2.18 18.46
C ALA A 197 4.19 1.54 19.61
N SER A 198 2.92 1.23 19.39
CA SER A 198 2.06 0.54 20.37
C SER A 198 2.29 -0.98 20.44
N LEU A 199 2.98 -1.56 19.44
CA LEU A 199 3.27 -3.00 19.45
C LEU A 199 4.25 -3.36 20.56
N PRO A 200 4.04 -4.50 21.28
CA PRO A 200 4.99 -4.97 22.25
C PRO A 200 6.37 -5.14 21.63
N ARG A 201 7.40 -4.61 22.30
CA ARG A 201 8.78 -4.86 21.88
C ARG A 201 9.07 -6.34 22.10
N LEU A 202 9.08 -7.12 21.03
CA LEU A 202 9.53 -8.50 21.09
C LEU A 202 10.99 -8.48 21.54
N LYS A 203 11.26 -8.99 22.76
CA LYS A 203 12.62 -9.15 23.25
C LYS A 203 13.38 -9.98 22.23
N ARG A 204 14.46 -9.43 21.67
CA ARG A 204 15.41 -10.21 20.87
C ARG A 204 15.78 -11.43 21.70
N ARG A 205 15.43 -12.64 21.28
CA ARG A 205 15.99 -13.86 21.84
C ARG A 205 17.49 -13.73 21.67
N LYS A 206 18.22 -13.46 22.77
CA LYS A 206 19.67 -13.59 22.77
C LYS A 206 19.95 -14.98 22.23
N ALA A 207 20.75 -15.08 21.17
CA ALA A 207 21.28 -16.36 20.74
C ALA A 207 21.86 -17.04 21.96
N ALA A 208 21.42 -18.28 22.24
CA ALA A 208 22.02 -19.06 23.30
C ALA A 208 23.53 -19.12 23.01
N PRO A 209 24.40 -18.92 24.02
CA PRO A 209 25.84 -19.10 23.83
C PRO A 209 26.06 -20.51 23.29
N ALA A 210 26.95 -20.61 22.29
CA ALA A 210 27.35 -21.91 21.76
C ALA A 210 27.85 -22.78 22.94
N PRO A 211 27.52 -24.10 23.00
CA PRO A 211 28.05 -24.93 24.04
C PRO A 211 29.58 -24.87 23.96
N ALA A 212 30.18 -24.58 25.12
CA ALA A 212 31.64 -24.61 25.25
C ALA A 212 32.09 -26.03 24.89
N GLY A 213 32.92 -26.11 23.86
CA GLY A 213 33.46 -27.39 23.39
C GLY A 213 34.22 -28.06 24.54
N VAL A 214 33.92 -29.36 24.74
CA VAL A 214 34.71 -30.29 25.53
C VAL A 214 35.75 -30.90 24.62
#